data_6b4238f433257c2d8d950167e9f1698d
#
_entry.id   6b4238f433257c2d8d950167e9f1698d
#
_cell.length_a   1.000
_cell.length_b   1.000
_cell.length_c   1.000
_cell.angle_alpha   90.00
_cell.angle_beta   90.00
_cell.angle_gamma   90.00
#
_symmetry.space_group_name_H-M   'P 1'
#
loop_
_entity.id
_entity.type
_entity.pdbx_description
1 polymer ?
#
loop_
_entity_poly.entity_id
_entity_poly.type
_entity_poly.pdbx_seq_one_letter_code
_entity_poly.pdbx_strand_id
1 'polypeptide(L)'
;MYHAAGWHGALPLGRVAGRKYPPPEGWTGHDAPYPSAADVAAWQESHADRNIGLRLPPGVIGLDVDAYPGKRGGESLAQLEAKFGALPPTWVTTARTDGVSGIRLYRVPTELDGKPINWPGEAGKH
;
A
#
# COMPACT_ATOMS: atom_id res chain seq x y z
N MET A 1 -4.19 -18.26 1.64
CA MET A 1 -2.90 -17.98 0.94
C MET A 1 -2.14 -16.84 1.61
N TYR A 2 -2.56 -15.57 1.57
CA TYR A 2 -1.80 -14.44 2.14
C TYR A 2 -1.47 -14.58 3.63
N HIS A 3 -2.46 -14.93 4.45
CA HIS A 3 -2.26 -15.10 5.91
C HIS A 3 -1.23 -16.19 6.22
N ALA A 4 -1.27 -17.32 5.52
CA ALA A 4 -0.31 -18.40 5.67
C ALA A 4 1.12 -18.02 5.20
N ALA A 5 1.22 -17.03 4.32
CA ALA A 5 2.49 -16.45 3.86
C ALA A 5 3.01 -15.31 4.76
N GLY A 6 2.39 -15.09 5.92
CA GLY A 6 2.78 -14.03 6.86
C GLY A 6 2.17 -12.66 6.58
N TRP A 7 1.28 -12.53 5.58
CA TRP A 7 0.56 -11.30 5.31
C TRP A 7 -0.77 -11.29 6.06
N HIS A 8 -0.73 -10.87 7.32
CA HIS A 8 -1.89 -10.89 8.22
C HIS A 8 -2.91 -9.78 7.94
N GLY A 9 -2.59 -8.82 7.08
CA GLY A 9 -3.43 -7.65 6.77
C GLY A 9 -4.38 -7.82 5.56
N ALA A 10 -4.77 -9.03 5.20
CA ALA A 10 -5.73 -9.25 4.11
C ALA A 10 -7.15 -8.84 4.54
N LEU A 11 -7.74 -7.88 3.82
CA LEU A 11 -9.05 -7.29 4.11
C LEU A 11 -9.97 -7.44 2.90
N PRO A 12 -11.27 -7.77 3.07
CA PRO A 12 -12.20 -7.79 1.97
C PRO A 12 -12.52 -6.36 1.53
N LEU A 13 -12.47 -6.09 0.24
CA LEU A 13 -12.90 -4.83 -0.35
C LEU A 13 -14.25 -5.00 -1.04
N GLY A 14 -15.02 -3.91 -1.15
CA GLY A 14 -16.28 -3.94 -1.87
C GLY A 14 -16.09 -4.28 -3.37
N ARG A 15 -17.13 -4.87 -3.98
CA ARG A 15 -17.18 -5.23 -5.38
C ARG A 15 -18.13 -4.31 -6.14
N VAL A 16 -17.64 -3.20 -6.63
CA VAL A 16 -18.33 -2.48 -7.71
C VAL A 16 -17.28 -2.12 -8.75
N ALA A 17 -17.50 -2.53 -9.98
CA ALA A 17 -16.61 -2.25 -11.09
C ALA A 17 -16.34 -0.74 -11.17
N GLY A 18 -15.07 -0.36 -11.25
CA GLY A 18 -14.64 1.03 -11.37
C GLY A 18 -14.68 1.87 -10.09
N ARG A 19 -15.01 1.32 -8.92
CA ARG A 19 -14.98 2.05 -7.64
C ARG A 19 -14.04 1.41 -6.64
N LYS A 20 -13.22 2.24 -5.99
CA LYS A 20 -12.49 1.84 -4.77
C LYS A 20 -13.48 1.83 -3.61
N TYR A 21 -13.67 0.67 -3.00
CA TYR A 21 -14.44 0.56 -1.77
C TYR A 21 -13.50 0.54 -0.58
N PRO A 22 -13.84 1.22 0.51
CA PRO A 22 -13.05 1.13 1.72
C PRO A 22 -13.10 -0.31 2.27
N PRO A 23 -12.05 -0.74 2.97
CA PRO A 23 -12.09 -1.94 3.78
C PRO A 23 -13.11 -1.78 4.92
N PRO A 24 -13.48 -2.86 5.62
CA PRO A 24 -14.36 -2.79 6.77
C PRO A 24 -13.84 -1.81 7.83
N GLU A 25 -14.78 -1.12 8.48
CA GLU A 25 -14.45 -0.17 9.54
C GLU A 25 -13.71 -0.85 10.71
N GLY A 26 -12.77 -0.14 11.31
CA GLY A 26 -11.97 -0.63 12.45
C GLY A 26 -10.77 -1.51 12.10
N TRP A 27 -10.56 -1.85 10.82
CA TRP A 27 -9.46 -2.72 10.39
C TRP A 27 -8.29 -2.00 9.72
N THR A 28 -8.36 -0.68 9.63
CA THR A 28 -7.31 0.17 9.04
C THR A 28 -6.86 1.25 10.02
N GLY A 29 -5.67 1.78 9.80
CA GLY A 29 -5.04 2.75 10.69
C GLY A 29 -3.91 2.12 11.50
N HIS A 30 -3.10 2.98 12.12
CA HIS A 30 -1.89 2.55 12.82
C HIS A 30 -2.23 1.60 13.98
N ASP A 31 -3.23 1.94 14.79
CA ASP A 31 -3.59 1.23 16.02
C ASP A 31 -4.65 0.15 15.83
N ALA A 32 -5.15 -0.04 14.60
CA ALA A 32 -6.14 -1.07 14.34
C ALA A 32 -5.53 -2.48 14.46
N PRO A 33 -6.27 -3.47 14.98
CA PRO A 33 -5.79 -4.84 15.04
C PRO A 33 -5.59 -5.41 13.62
N TYR A 34 -4.73 -6.41 13.51
CA TYR A 34 -4.68 -7.24 12.31
C TYR A 34 -5.72 -8.37 12.42
N PRO A 35 -6.37 -8.73 11.31
CA PRO A 35 -7.34 -9.81 11.33
C PRO A 35 -6.69 -11.14 11.72
N SER A 36 -7.41 -11.91 12.53
CA SER A 36 -7.05 -13.28 12.85
C SER A 36 -7.30 -14.21 11.65
N ALA A 37 -6.76 -15.42 11.71
CA ALA A 37 -7.06 -16.44 10.71
C ALA A 37 -8.56 -16.78 10.64
N ALA A 38 -9.27 -16.68 11.77
CA ALA A 38 -10.71 -16.91 11.82
C ALA A 38 -11.49 -15.79 11.14
N ASP A 39 -11.10 -14.51 11.31
CA ASP A 39 -11.71 -13.38 10.60
C ASP A 39 -11.55 -13.52 9.09
N VAL A 40 -10.33 -13.88 8.66
CA VAL A 40 -10.05 -14.09 7.23
C VAL A 40 -10.86 -15.25 6.67
N ALA A 41 -11.00 -16.36 7.41
CA ALA A 41 -11.82 -17.50 6.99
C ALA A 41 -13.30 -17.12 6.85
N ALA A 42 -13.86 -16.41 7.83
CA ALA A 42 -15.25 -15.92 7.79
C ALA A 42 -15.50 -14.98 6.59
N TRP A 43 -14.51 -14.13 6.26
CA TRP A 43 -14.61 -13.28 5.07
C TRP A 43 -14.48 -14.06 3.76
N GLN A 44 -13.69 -15.13 3.72
CA GLN A 44 -13.62 -15.99 2.54
C GLN A 44 -14.98 -16.65 2.23
N GLU A 45 -15.73 -17.02 3.24
CA GLU A 45 -17.09 -17.58 3.05
C GLU A 45 -18.08 -16.51 2.61
N SER A 46 -18.12 -15.36 3.31
CA SER A 46 -19.11 -14.31 3.07
C SER A 46 -18.79 -13.36 1.92
N HIS A 47 -17.53 -13.32 1.48
CA HIS A 47 -17.01 -12.34 0.52
C HIS A 47 -16.08 -12.99 -0.54
N ALA A 48 -16.32 -14.25 -0.88
CA ALA A 48 -15.46 -15.07 -1.75
C ALA A 48 -15.15 -14.45 -3.12
N ASP A 49 -16.03 -13.59 -3.61
CA ASP A 49 -15.97 -12.96 -4.92
C ASP A 49 -15.50 -11.49 -4.88
N ARG A 50 -15.02 -11.00 -3.74
CA ARG A 50 -14.60 -9.61 -3.56
C ARG A 50 -13.10 -9.41 -3.80
N ASN A 51 -12.74 -8.15 -4.10
CA ASN A 51 -11.35 -7.74 -4.13
C ASN A 51 -10.73 -7.82 -2.73
N ILE A 52 -9.41 -7.97 -2.69
CA ILE A 52 -8.64 -8.02 -1.46
C ILE A 52 -7.76 -6.78 -1.38
N GLY A 53 -7.83 -6.06 -0.27
CA GLY A 53 -6.84 -5.09 0.15
C GLY A 53 -5.81 -5.76 1.04
N LEU A 54 -4.53 -5.39 0.88
CA LEU A 54 -3.47 -5.83 1.78
C LEU A 54 -2.99 -4.65 2.62
N ARG A 55 -3.29 -4.68 3.91
CA ARG A 55 -2.67 -3.79 4.87
C ARG A 55 -1.22 -4.21 5.08
N LEU A 56 -0.30 -3.25 4.93
CA LEU A 56 1.12 -3.53 5.09
C LEU A 56 1.45 -3.95 6.53
N PRO A 57 2.37 -4.92 6.71
CA PRO A 57 2.81 -5.31 8.05
C PRO A 57 3.62 -4.19 8.72
N PRO A 58 3.76 -4.20 10.06
CA PRO A 58 4.63 -3.28 10.77
C PRO A 58 6.04 -3.25 10.17
N GLY A 59 6.68 -2.08 10.17
CA GLY A 59 8.01 -1.90 9.61
C GLY A 59 8.09 -1.95 8.08
N VAL A 60 6.96 -1.93 7.39
CA VAL A 60 6.89 -1.84 5.92
C VAL A 60 6.09 -0.62 5.51
N ILE A 61 6.64 0.16 4.60
CA ILE A 61 5.96 1.29 3.95
C ILE A 61 5.73 1.02 2.47
N GLY A 62 4.67 1.61 1.93
CA GLY A 62 4.39 1.64 0.50
C GLY A 62 4.59 3.06 -0.03
N LEU A 63 5.54 3.24 -0.95
CA LEU A 63 5.66 4.47 -1.71
C LEU A 63 4.80 4.36 -2.97
N ASP A 64 3.67 5.07 -2.97
CA ASP A 64 2.74 5.08 -4.09
C ASP A 64 3.15 6.17 -5.10
N VAL A 65 3.36 5.77 -6.35
CA VAL A 65 3.73 6.65 -7.45
C VAL A 65 2.66 6.59 -8.52
N ASP A 66 1.96 7.70 -8.70
CA ASP A 66 0.96 7.89 -9.74
C ASP A 66 1.59 8.68 -10.91
N ALA A 67 1.92 8.00 -12.02
CA ALA A 67 2.55 8.60 -13.21
C ALA A 67 1.67 8.52 -14.47
N TYR A 68 0.41 8.15 -14.34
CA TYR A 68 -0.52 8.08 -15.46
C TYR A 68 -1.06 9.48 -15.85
N PRO A 69 -1.74 9.64 -17.01
CA PRO A 69 -2.21 10.95 -17.48
C PRO A 69 -2.96 11.76 -16.42
N GLY A 70 -2.53 13.00 -16.24
CA GLY A 70 -3.06 13.92 -15.23
C GLY A 70 -2.38 13.82 -13.85
N LYS A 71 -1.38 12.95 -13.69
CA LYS A 71 -0.57 12.80 -12.48
C LYS A 71 0.90 13.05 -12.73
N ARG A 72 1.56 13.68 -11.77
CA ARG A 72 2.98 14.06 -11.85
C ARG A 72 3.91 13.24 -10.94
N GLY A 73 3.44 12.11 -10.45
CA GLY A 73 4.23 11.28 -9.52
C GLY A 73 5.55 10.79 -10.12
N GLY A 74 5.59 10.51 -11.41
CA GLY A 74 6.84 10.13 -12.10
C GLY A 74 7.87 11.25 -12.12
N GLU A 75 7.46 12.50 -12.40
CA GLU A 75 8.33 13.67 -12.38
C GLU A 75 8.83 13.94 -10.95
N SER A 76 7.94 13.87 -9.96
CA SER A 76 8.28 14.05 -8.55
C SER A 76 9.28 13.00 -8.09
N LEU A 77 9.09 11.74 -8.47
CA LEU A 77 10.05 10.67 -8.18
C LEU A 77 11.42 10.97 -8.80
N ALA A 78 11.47 11.32 -10.09
CA ALA A 78 12.73 11.63 -10.77
C ALA A 78 13.48 12.80 -10.11
N GLN A 79 12.76 13.83 -9.66
CA GLN A 79 13.36 14.97 -8.93
C GLN A 79 13.94 14.54 -7.57
N LEU A 80 13.22 13.68 -6.83
CA LEU A 80 13.70 13.15 -5.56
C LEU A 80 14.92 12.26 -5.75
N GLU A 81 14.91 11.39 -6.76
CA GLU A 81 16.05 10.53 -7.09
C GLU A 81 17.27 11.33 -7.57
N ALA A 82 17.07 12.40 -8.32
CA ALA A 82 18.16 13.30 -8.71
C ALA A 82 18.79 13.99 -7.49
N LYS A 83 18.02 14.27 -6.45
CA LYS A 83 18.48 14.95 -5.25
C LYS A 83 19.09 14.02 -4.21
N PHE A 84 18.51 12.84 -4.01
CA PHE A 84 18.84 11.94 -2.91
C PHE A 84 19.48 10.62 -3.36
N GLY A 85 19.56 10.37 -4.65
CA GLY A 85 19.99 9.10 -5.24
C GLY A 85 18.79 8.21 -5.60
N ALA A 86 19.05 7.29 -6.53
CA ALA A 86 18.02 6.36 -6.99
C ALA A 86 17.47 5.49 -5.84
N LEU A 87 16.17 5.26 -5.86
CA LEU A 87 15.56 4.32 -4.92
C LEU A 87 16.15 2.92 -5.09
N PRO A 88 16.44 2.21 -4.00
CA PRO A 88 16.85 0.82 -4.09
C PRO A 88 15.82 -0.04 -4.82
N PRO A 89 16.25 -1.04 -5.61
CA PRO A 89 15.33 -1.99 -6.23
C PRO A 89 14.48 -2.69 -5.17
N THR A 90 13.18 -2.81 -5.44
CA THR A 90 12.24 -3.45 -4.54
C THR A 90 11.04 -4.02 -5.29
N TRP A 91 10.18 -4.71 -4.58
CA TRP A 91 8.92 -5.21 -5.12
C TRP A 91 7.97 -4.05 -5.40
N VAL A 92 7.37 -4.09 -6.59
CA VAL A 92 6.37 -3.11 -7.03
C VAL A 92 5.07 -3.83 -7.31
N THR A 93 3.98 -3.35 -6.72
CA THR A 93 2.64 -3.79 -7.08
C THR A 93 1.97 -2.71 -7.92
N THR A 94 1.50 -3.08 -9.10
CA THR A 94 0.85 -2.14 -10.03
C THR A 94 -0.17 -2.85 -10.90
N ALA A 95 -1.21 -2.12 -11.28
CA ALA A 95 -2.14 -2.50 -12.33
C ALA A 95 -1.93 -1.66 -13.62
N ARG A 96 -0.82 -0.90 -13.69
CA ARG A 96 -0.47 -0.01 -14.80
C ARG A 96 0.63 -0.63 -15.65
N THR A 97 0.73 -0.16 -16.90
CA THR A 97 1.71 -0.61 -17.89
C THR A 97 2.69 0.50 -18.30
N ASP A 98 2.67 1.64 -17.61
CA ASP A 98 3.55 2.79 -17.90
C ASP A 98 5.00 2.59 -17.40
N GLY A 99 5.27 1.53 -16.67
CA GLY A 99 6.60 1.20 -16.14
C GLY A 99 7.04 2.04 -14.93
N VAL A 100 6.24 3.02 -14.50
CA VAL A 100 6.56 3.95 -13.40
C VAL A 100 5.56 3.89 -12.28
N SER A 101 4.25 3.88 -12.59
CA SER A 101 3.18 3.85 -11.60
C SER A 101 3.18 2.56 -10.80
N GLY A 102 2.89 2.68 -9.51
CA GLY A 102 2.73 1.55 -8.60
C GLY A 102 3.25 1.82 -7.21
N ILE A 103 2.97 0.89 -6.33
CA ILE A 103 3.38 0.95 -4.93
C ILE A 103 4.66 0.15 -4.73
N ARG A 104 5.74 0.83 -4.35
CA ARG A 104 7.04 0.26 -4.02
C ARG A 104 7.10 -0.04 -2.54
N LEU A 105 7.45 -1.26 -2.17
CA LEU A 105 7.45 -1.71 -0.79
C LEU A 105 8.86 -1.68 -0.20
N TYR A 106 9.03 -0.96 0.91
CA TYR A 106 10.32 -0.87 1.60
C TYR A 106 10.17 -1.24 3.08
N ARG A 107 11.19 -1.89 3.61
CA ARG A 107 11.34 -2.00 5.07
C ARG A 107 11.88 -0.69 5.61
N VAL A 108 11.29 -0.19 6.68
CA VAL A 108 11.85 0.94 7.42
C VAL A 108 12.84 0.44 8.47
N PRO A 109 13.90 1.19 8.75
CA PRO A 109 14.77 0.93 9.89
C PRO A 109 13.95 0.88 11.19
N THR A 110 14.32 -0.02 12.10
CA THR A 110 13.58 -0.24 13.35
C THR A 110 13.43 1.03 14.19
N GLU A 111 14.43 1.89 14.16
CA GLU A 111 14.43 3.19 14.84
C GLU A 111 13.43 4.21 14.27
N LEU A 112 12.90 3.96 13.07
CA LEU A 112 11.90 4.80 12.40
C LEU A 112 10.51 4.16 12.39
N ASP A 113 10.39 2.91 12.84
CA ASP A 113 9.11 2.22 12.87
C ASP A 113 8.11 2.96 13.78
N GLY A 114 6.88 3.10 13.27
CA GLY A 114 5.83 3.85 13.95
C GLY A 114 6.01 5.37 13.99
N LYS A 115 7.11 5.93 13.47
CA LYS A 115 7.27 7.38 13.39
C LYS A 115 6.59 7.96 12.17
N PRO A 116 5.94 9.12 12.28
CA PRO A 116 5.34 9.78 11.12
C PRO A 116 6.42 10.19 10.12
N ILE A 117 6.17 9.93 8.84
CA ILE A 117 7.01 10.39 7.75
C ILE A 117 6.55 11.78 7.35
N ASN A 118 7.39 12.78 7.58
CA ASN A 118 7.15 14.13 7.12
C ASN A 118 7.79 14.33 5.76
N TRP A 119 6.96 14.51 4.74
CA TRP A 119 7.46 14.83 3.40
C TRP A 119 8.03 16.25 3.38
N PRO A 120 9.25 16.45 2.88
CA PRO A 120 9.83 17.79 2.80
C PRO A 120 9.13 18.62 1.72
N GLY A 121 8.62 19.79 2.10
CA GLY A 121 8.12 20.80 1.17
C GLY A 121 6.86 20.38 0.38
N GLU A 122 6.86 20.65 -0.92
CA GLU A 122 5.69 20.46 -1.80
C GLU A 122 5.49 19.02 -2.30
N ALA A 123 6.39 18.09 -2.00
CA ALA A 123 6.34 16.71 -2.49
C ALA A 123 5.07 15.94 -2.07
N GLY A 124 4.33 16.42 -1.08
CA GLY A 124 3.06 15.83 -0.64
C GLY A 124 1.80 16.56 -1.12
N LYS A 125 1.93 17.55 -2.01
CA LYS A 125 0.79 18.39 -2.43
C LYS A 125 0.24 18.07 -3.83
N HIS A 126 0.58 16.92 -4.37
CA HIS A 126 0.17 16.56 -5.76
C HIS A 126 -0.79 15.39 -5.81
#